data_1d003fe26b6c6b218b5fdca125efe73d
#
_entry.id   1d003fe26b6c6b218b5fdca125efe73d
#
_cell.length_a   1.000
_cell.length_b   1.000
_cell.length_c   1.000
_cell.angle_alpha   90.00
_cell.angle_beta   90.00
_cell.angle_gamma   90.00
#
_symmetry.space_group_name_H-M   'P 1'
#
loop_
_entity.id
_entity.type
_entity.pdbx_description
1 polymer ?
#
loop_
_entity_poly.entity_id
_entity_poly.type
_entity_poly.pdbx_seq_one_letter_code
_entity_poly.pdbx_strand_id
1 'polypeptide(L)'
;MLINGCNADEPKGVKPQSDTRPTALAPKPEKGVAADTLLVTVNGKRFTRGMAVDMIREQAARQGVPPQYAEQYIAQGGEGLMRQSIDQFIDQTLLQAETDRRAEKVTETEIEAVIARLSRNLPPDMSLTNALAAQGMTIEKLREQIVTGERMRKLFDAEAPSNTVSDADVAAFYKENEKRFATEESAEARHILIACPTNASAEARAAAMASAESVRTQLVAGADFAGLAAATSSCPSKARGGSLGQVRRGQMVPEFEKATFTQEIGAIGPVVETQFGYHVVQVTKRQAAGMTPLDEVSGRIREYLVSQAREKRFGAYLKTLRAAATTAIVYPDGVKASGKDAGEDAGKEPEKK
;
A
#
# COMPACT_ATOMS: atom_id res chain seq x y z
N MET A 1 -4.93 14.92 -9.18
CA MET A 1 -6.37 14.63 -9.34
C MET A 1 -7.11 15.91 -8.98
N LEU A 2 -7.46 16.69 -10.01
CA LEU A 2 -8.13 18.00 -9.84
C LEU A 2 -9.51 17.74 -9.23
N ILE A 3 -9.77 18.26 -8.05
CA ILE A 3 -11.11 18.26 -7.45
C ILE A 3 -11.92 19.29 -8.23
N ASN A 4 -12.72 18.85 -9.18
CA ASN A 4 -13.80 19.64 -9.76
C ASN A 4 -14.85 19.87 -8.68
N GLY A 5 -14.66 20.89 -7.88
CA GLY A 5 -15.65 21.41 -6.96
C GLY A 5 -16.63 22.29 -7.69
N CYS A 6 -17.90 21.94 -7.64
CA CYS A 6 -19.05 22.71 -8.10
C CYS A 6 -19.32 22.72 -9.60
N ASN A 7 -19.61 21.57 -10.20
CA ASN A 7 -20.49 21.50 -11.38
C ASN A 7 -21.75 20.72 -10.99
N ALA A 8 -22.87 21.41 -10.95
CA ALA A 8 -24.20 20.82 -10.91
C ALA A 8 -24.62 20.59 -12.37
N ASP A 9 -24.29 19.41 -12.91
CA ASP A 9 -24.93 18.89 -14.10
C ASP A 9 -25.74 17.63 -13.70
N GLU A 10 -27.04 17.73 -13.83
CA GLU A 10 -27.95 16.59 -13.77
C GLU A 10 -27.59 15.59 -14.90
N PRO A 11 -27.58 14.29 -14.64
CA PRO A 11 -27.35 13.31 -15.69
C PRO A 11 -28.58 13.18 -16.56
N LYS A 12 -28.53 13.79 -17.76
CA LYS A 12 -29.45 13.41 -18.86
C LYS A 12 -29.17 11.95 -19.21
N GLY A 13 -30.24 11.14 -19.17
CA GLY A 13 -30.24 9.71 -19.39
C GLY A 13 -29.38 9.27 -20.58
N VAL A 14 -28.32 8.57 -20.29
CA VAL A 14 -27.51 7.84 -21.24
C VAL A 14 -28.16 6.47 -21.42
N LYS A 15 -28.69 6.21 -22.61
CA LYS A 15 -29.08 4.86 -23.05
C LYS A 15 -27.86 3.95 -22.90
N PRO A 16 -28.02 2.70 -22.47
CA PRO A 16 -26.88 1.79 -22.38
C PRO A 16 -26.33 1.55 -23.78
N GLN A 17 -25.13 2.04 -24.05
CA GLN A 17 -24.35 1.59 -25.19
C GLN A 17 -23.94 0.14 -24.94
N SER A 18 -24.30 -0.73 -25.89
CA SER A 18 -23.84 -2.12 -25.94
C SER A 18 -22.31 -2.15 -25.86
N ASP A 19 -21.80 -2.73 -24.77
CA ASP A 19 -20.38 -2.91 -24.49
C ASP A 19 -19.82 -3.98 -25.44
N THR A 20 -19.42 -3.54 -26.64
CA THR A 20 -18.64 -4.37 -27.57
C THR A 20 -17.16 -4.25 -27.20
N ARG A 21 -16.78 -4.77 -26.02
CA ARG A 21 -15.40 -5.15 -25.81
C ARG A 21 -15.09 -6.34 -26.72
N PRO A 22 -14.00 -6.31 -27.48
CA PRO A 22 -13.57 -7.50 -28.20
C PRO A 22 -13.33 -8.60 -27.16
N THR A 23 -14.09 -9.68 -27.29
CA THR A 23 -13.85 -10.90 -26.54
C THR A 23 -12.45 -11.37 -26.95
N ALA A 24 -11.43 -11.01 -26.14
CA ALA A 24 -10.11 -11.61 -26.29
C ALA A 24 -10.33 -13.10 -26.14
N LEU A 25 -10.15 -13.84 -27.23
CA LEU A 25 -10.14 -15.29 -27.23
C LEU A 25 -9.18 -15.72 -26.10
N ALA A 26 -9.73 -16.42 -25.12
CA ALA A 26 -8.94 -17.07 -24.11
C ALA A 26 -7.82 -17.85 -24.82
N PRO A 27 -6.54 -17.68 -24.42
CA PRO A 27 -5.47 -18.46 -25.03
C PRO A 27 -5.84 -19.93 -24.86
N LYS A 28 -5.79 -20.68 -25.97
CA LYS A 28 -6.00 -22.13 -25.93
C LYS A 28 -5.05 -22.69 -24.88
N PRO A 29 -5.53 -23.58 -23.98
CA PRO A 29 -4.64 -24.22 -23.03
C PRO A 29 -3.54 -24.91 -23.84
N GLU A 30 -2.29 -24.53 -23.57
CA GLU A 30 -1.15 -25.27 -24.10
C GLU A 30 -1.34 -26.74 -23.73
N LYS A 31 -1.16 -27.65 -24.70
CA LYS A 31 -1.31 -29.09 -24.50
C LYS A 31 -0.51 -29.50 -23.27
N GLY A 32 -1.21 -29.93 -22.23
CA GLY A 32 -0.76 -29.99 -20.87
C GLY A 32 0.57 -30.72 -20.69
N VAL A 33 1.55 -29.97 -20.22
CA VAL A 33 2.67 -30.56 -19.51
C VAL A 33 2.10 -31.20 -18.24
N ALA A 34 2.35 -32.51 -18.06
CA ALA A 34 1.74 -33.29 -17.00
C ALA A 34 2.03 -32.67 -15.60
N ALA A 35 1.06 -32.73 -14.70
CA ALA A 35 1.21 -32.23 -13.33
C ALA A 35 2.42 -32.86 -12.60
N ASP A 36 2.74 -34.11 -12.93
CA ASP A 36 3.86 -34.86 -12.36
C ASP A 36 5.22 -34.48 -12.93
N THR A 37 5.28 -33.56 -13.91
CA THR A 37 6.55 -33.11 -14.48
C THR A 37 7.42 -32.54 -13.38
N LEU A 38 8.60 -33.15 -13.20
CA LEU A 38 9.58 -32.70 -12.21
C LEU A 38 10.18 -31.38 -12.64
N LEU A 39 10.22 -30.40 -11.72
CA LEU A 39 10.83 -29.09 -11.94
C LEU A 39 12.20 -28.98 -11.26
N VAL A 40 12.30 -29.46 -10.03
CA VAL A 40 13.55 -29.46 -9.25
C VAL A 40 13.49 -30.51 -8.16
N THR A 41 14.66 -31.04 -7.77
CA THR A 41 14.84 -31.84 -6.54
C THR A 41 15.80 -31.11 -5.61
N VAL A 42 15.42 -30.99 -4.32
CA VAL A 42 16.24 -30.32 -3.30
C VAL A 42 16.34 -31.25 -2.08
N ASN A 43 17.54 -31.63 -1.69
CA ASN A 43 17.76 -32.60 -0.60
C ASN A 43 16.93 -33.89 -0.76
N GLY A 44 16.75 -34.39 -1.98
CA GLY A 44 15.92 -35.55 -2.30
C GLY A 44 14.41 -35.26 -2.35
N LYS A 45 13.94 -34.10 -1.96
CA LYS A 45 12.52 -33.69 -2.06
C LYS A 45 12.23 -33.21 -3.48
N ARG A 46 11.23 -33.84 -4.10
CA ARG A 46 10.80 -33.53 -5.47
C ARG A 46 9.80 -32.36 -5.47
N PHE A 47 9.96 -31.45 -6.41
CA PHE A 47 8.99 -30.38 -6.68
C PHE A 47 8.48 -30.50 -8.11
N THR A 48 7.19 -30.70 -8.26
CA THR A 48 6.55 -30.94 -9.56
C THR A 48 5.78 -29.72 -10.02
N ARG A 49 5.40 -29.70 -11.31
CA ARG A 49 4.57 -28.64 -11.90
C ARG A 49 3.22 -28.51 -11.18
N GLY A 50 2.59 -29.61 -10.79
CA GLY A 50 1.35 -29.58 -10.02
C GLY A 50 1.51 -28.85 -8.70
N MET A 51 2.56 -29.19 -7.95
CA MET A 51 2.88 -28.48 -6.69
C MET A 51 3.13 -26.98 -6.90
N ALA A 52 3.82 -26.61 -7.98
CA ALA A 52 4.05 -25.23 -8.32
C ALA A 52 2.75 -24.49 -8.62
N VAL A 53 1.85 -25.10 -9.38
CA VAL A 53 0.52 -24.53 -9.69
C VAL A 53 -0.30 -24.35 -8.43
N ASP A 54 -0.29 -25.32 -7.52
CA ASP A 54 -1.03 -25.23 -6.26
C ASP A 54 -0.46 -24.12 -5.37
N MET A 55 0.86 -23.99 -5.29
CA MET A 55 1.53 -22.89 -4.56
C MET A 55 1.15 -21.51 -5.14
N ILE A 56 1.11 -21.38 -6.47
CA ILE A 56 0.71 -20.14 -7.13
C ILE A 56 -0.78 -19.84 -6.87
N ARG A 57 -1.66 -20.84 -6.88
CA ARG A 57 -3.09 -20.67 -6.52
C ARG A 57 -3.27 -20.16 -5.09
N GLU A 58 -2.56 -20.75 -4.16
CA GLU A 58 -2.59 -20.29 -2.76
C GLU A 58 -2.09 -18.86 -2.62
N GLN A 59 -1.02 -18.51 -3.34
CA GLN A 59 -0.49 -17.14 -3.35
C GLN A 59 -1.51 -16.17 -3.95
N ALA A 60 -2.14 -16.51 -5.07
CA ALA A 60 -3.18 -15.71 -5.71
C ALA A 60 -4.38 -15.48 -4.77
N ALA A 61 -4.83 -16.53 -4.07
CA ALA A 61 -5.90 -16.45 -3.09
C ALA A 61 -5.55 -15.49 -1.93
N ARG A 62 -4.31 -15.52 -1.42
CA ARG A 62 -3.83 -14.56 -0.40
C ARG A 62 -3.79 -13.12 -0.89
N GLN A 63 -3.61 -12.91 -2.20
CA GLN A 63 -3.65 -11.58 -2.85
C GLN A 63 -5.07 -11.14 -3.20
N GLY A 64 -6.10 -11.91 -2.83
CA GLY A 64 -7.49 -11.59 -3.08
C GLY A 64 -7.97 -11.92 -4.50
N VAL A 65 -7.22 -12.72 -5.27
CA VAL A 65 -7.66 -13.20 -6.59
C VAL A 65 -8.76 -14.24 -6.39
N PRO A 66 -9.98 -14.01 -6.91
CA PRO A 66 -11.06 -14.98 -6.78
C PRO A 66 -10.72 -16.31 -7.47
N PRO A 67 -11.14 -17.45 -6.92
CA PRO A 67 -10.78 -18.79 -7.45
C PRO A 67 -11.07 -18.99 -8.95
N GLN A 68 -12.14 -18.40 -9.47
CA GLN A 68 -12.51 -18.48 -10.88
C GLN A 68 -11.50 -17.81 -11.84
N TYR A 69 -10.64 -16.89 -11.32
CA TYR A 69 -9.61 -16.20 -12.10
C TYR A 69 -8.20 -16.77 -11.88
N ALA A 70 -8.06 -17.77 -11.01
CA ALA A 70 -6.74 -18.32 -10.66
C ALA A 70 -6.00 -18.90 -11.89
N GLU A 71 -6.69 -19.62 -12.76
CA GLU A 71 -6.09 -20.19 -13.97
C GLU A 71 -5.65 -19.10 -14.96
N GLN A 72 -6.43 -18.03 -15.09
CA GLN A 72 -6.05 -16.87 -15.91
C GLN A 72 -4.83 -16.16 -15.33
N TYR A 73 -4.76 -16.00 -14.01
CA TYR A 73 -3.60 -15.44 -13.31
C TYR A 73 -2.33 -16.26 -13.56
N ILE A 74 -2.42 -17.61 -13.47
CA ILE A 74 -1.32 -18.52 -13.74
C ILE A 74 -0.87 -18.42 -15.20
N ALA A 75 -1.82 -18.41 -16.14
CA ALA A 75 -1.51 -18.30 -17.57
C ALA A 75 -0.83 -16.96 -17.92
N GLN A 76 -1.27 -15.85 -17.32
CA GLN A 76 -0.66 -14.53 -17.52
C GLN A 76 0.74 -14.40 -16.92
N GLY A 77 0.97 -15.01 -15.75
CA GLY A 77 2.27 -14.99 -15.07
C GLY A 77 3.30 -15.96 -15.69
N GLY A 78 2.82 -16.98 -16.39
CA GLY A 78 3.62 -17.90 -17.20
C GLY A 78 4.89 -18.43 -16.53
N GLU A 79 6.02 -18.42 -17.25
CA GLU A 79 7.32 -18.87 -16.75
C GLU A 79 7.81 -18.09 -15.51
N GLY A 80 7.44 -16.81 -15.37
CA GLY A 80 7.87 -15.98 -14.26
C GLY A 80 7.37 -16.50 -12.92
N LEU A 81 6.05 -16.79 -12.81
CA LEU A 81 5.45 -17.37 -11.60
C LEU A 81 5.98 -18.77 -11.32
N MET A 82 6.22 -19.55 -12.38
CA MET A 82 6.77 -20.90 -12.25
C MET A 82 8.19 -20.86 -11.68
N ARG A 83 9.06 -19.97 -12.17
CA ARG A 83 10.40 -19.76 -11.62
C ARG A 83 10.36 -19.28 -10.19
N GLN A 84 9.50 -18.33 -9.88
CA GLN A 84 9.34 -17.84 -8.51
C GLN A 84 8.93 -18.96 -7.56
N SER A 85 8.03 -19.87 -7.97
CA SER A 85 7.61 -21.00 -7.14
C SER A 85 8.75 -22.02 -6.93
N ILE A 86 9.59 -22.27 -7.96
CA ILE A 86 10.80 -23.08 -7.84
C ILE A 86 11.76 -22.47 -6.83
N ASP A 87 12.08 -21.18 -6.96
CA ASP A 87 12.96 -20.46 -6.05
C ASP A 87 12.44 -20.50 -4.60
N GLN A 88 11.14 -20.29 -4.43
CA GLN A 88 10.51 -20.37 -3.11
C GLN A 88 10.60 -21.76 -2.50
N PHE A 89 10.39 -22.81 -3.30
CA PHE A 89 10.52 -24.18 -2.84
C PHE A 89 11.96 -24.52 -2.42
N ILE A 90 12.94 -24.09 -3.21
CA ILE A 90 14.37 -24.25 -2.88
C ILE A 90 14.67 -23.57 -1.56
N ASP A 91 14.39 -22.28 -1.44
CA ASP A 91 14.65 -21.50 -0.22
C ASP A 91 13.98 -22.12 1.01
N GLN A 92 12.70 -22.46 0.90
CA GLN A 92 11.96 -23.08 1.98
C GLN A 92 12.55 -24.44 2.41
N THR A 93 12.95 -25.26 1.44
CA THR A 93 13.52 -26.57 1.72
C THR A 93 14.90 -26.47 2.38
N LEU A 94 15.73 -25.54 1.93
CA LEU A 94 17.06 -25.29 2.51
C LEU A 94 16.95 -24.69 3.92
N LEU A 95 16.05 -23.71 4.12
CA LEU A 95 15.81 -23.14 5.43
C LEU A 95 15.25 -24.16 6.42
N GLN A 96 14.33 -25.03 5.97
CA GLN A 96 13.82 -26.10 6.81
C GLN A 96 14.94 -27.07 7.22
N ALA A 97 15.78 -27.49 6.27
CA ALA A 97 16.91 -28.36 6.57
C ALA A 97 17.88 -27.71 7.55
N GLU A 98 18.12 -26.42 7.42
CA GLU A 98 18.99 -25.68 8.32
C GLU A 98 18.39 -25.49 9.72
N THR A 99 17.09 -25.21 9.83
CA THR A 99 16.39 -25.15 11.13
C THR A 99 16.40 -26.51 11.83
N ASP A 100 16.22 -27.60 11.07
CA ASP A 100 16.28 -28.97 11.59
C ASP A 100 17.72 -29.32 12.06
N ARG A 101 18.74 -28.92 11.29
CA ARG A 101 20.16 -29.12 11.64
C ARG A 101 20.54 -28.38 12.92
N ARG A 102 20.08 -27.14 13.09
CA ARG A 102 20.34 -26.34 14.31
C ARG A 102 19.59 -26.89 15.52
N ALA A 103 18.44 -27.52 15.28
CA ALA A 103 17.60 -28.13 16.30
C ALA A 103 17.31 -27.23 17.52
N GLU A 104 17.12 -25.92 17.26
CA GLU A 104 16.90 -24.96 18.35
C GLU A 104 15.64 -25.31 19.14
N LYS A 105 15.78 -25.30 20.46
CA LYS A 105 14.68 -25.61 21.37
C LYS A 105 13.68 -24.45 21.39
N VAL A 106 12.41 -24.79 21.22
CA VAL A 106 11.29 -23.89 21.48
C VAL A 106 10.65 -24.34 22.79
N THR A 107 10.59 -23.41 23.73
CA THR A 107 10.06 -23.69 25.06
C THR A 107 8.53 -23.66 25.07
N GLU A 108 7.93 -24.37 26.02
CA GLU A 108 6.48 -24.33 26.22
C GLU A 108 5.95 -22.91 26.44
N THR A 109 6.70 -22.08 27.16
CA THR A 109 6.37 -20.68 27.39
C THR A 109 6.29 -19.88 26.10
N GLU A 110 7.19 -20.11 25.13
CA GLU A 110 7.15 -19.47 23.82
C GLU A 110 5.91 -19.92 23.02
N ILE A 111 5.59 -21.21 23.07
CA ILE A 111 4.40 -21.76 22.39
C ILE A 111 3.13 -21.14 22.96
N GLU A 112 2.97 -21.13 24.28
CA GLU A 112 1.81 -20.53 24.96
C GLU A 112 1.68 -19.03 24.70
N ALA A 113 2.80 -18.30 24.61
CA ALA A 113 2.79 -16.87 24.28
C ALA A 113 2.23 -16.62 22.86
N VAL A 114 2.56 -17.48 21.90
CA VAL A 114 2.00 -17.38 20.54
C VAL A 114 0.51 -17.72 20.54
N ILE A 115 0.11 -18.79 21.24
CA ILE A 115 -1.30 -19.20 21.37
C ILE A 115 -2.13 -18.08 22.01
N ALA A 116 -1.63 -17.49 23.10
CA ALA A 116 -2.30 -16.37 23.76
C ALA A 116 -2.44 -15.14 22.86
N ARG A 117 -1.45 -14.86 22.02
CA ARG A 117 -1.50 -13.77 21.04
C ARG A 117 -2.54 -14.04 19.95
N LEU A 118 -2.61 -15.27 19.43
CA LEU A 118 -3.61 -15.68 18.45
C LEU A 118 -5.02 -15.58 19.03
N SER A 119 -5.21 -16.03 20.26
CA SER A 119 -6.50 -15.98 20.96
C SER A 119 -7.01 -14.54 21.16
N ARG A 120 -6.12 -13.59 21.50
CA ARG A 120 -6.48 -12.18 21.67
C ARG A 120 -6.93 -11.48 20.38
N ASN A 121 -6.52 -12.00 19.23
CA ASN A 121 -6.90 -11.43 17.93
C ASN A 121 -8.22 -12.00 17.39
N LEU A 122 -8.84 -12.93 18.10
CA LEU A 122 -10.16 -13.47 17.73
C LEU A 122 -11.28 -12.55 18.20
N PRO A 123 -12.44 -12.58 17.51
CA PRO A 123 -13.65 -11.93 18.00
C PRO A 123 -14.01 -12.40 19.42
N PRO A 124 -14.65 -11.55 20.25
CA PRO A 124 -14.93 -11.86 21.65
C PRO A 124 -15.77 -13.12 21.88
N ASP A 125 -16.58 -13.47 20.91
CA ASP A 125 -17.51 -14.63 20.91
C ASP A 125 -16.90 -15.91 20.31
N MET A 126 -15.63 -15.87 19.84
CA MET A 126 -14.98 -16.98 19.18
C MET A 126 -13.81 -17.54 20.02
N SER A 127 -13.89 -18.83 20.38
CA SER A 127 -12.75 -19.51 20.99
C SER A 127 -11.73 -19.97 19.94
N LEU A 128 -10.46 -20.08 20.34
CA LEU A 128 -9.41 -20.58 19.46
C LEU A 128 -9.73 -22.01 18.94
N THR A 129 -10.28 -22.86 19.80
CA THR A 129 -10.67 -24.23 19.43
C THR A 129 -11.72 -24.21 18.32
N ASN A 130 -12.72 -23.35 18.42
CA ASN A 130 -13.77 -23.23 17.40
C ASN A 130 -13.21 -22.67 16.08
N ALA A 131 -12.32 -21.69 16.16
CA ALA A 131 -11.66 -21.11 14.98
C ALA A 131 -10.78 -22.16 14.25
N LEU A 132 -10.07 -22.99 14.99
CA LEU A 132 -9.27 -24.10 14.43
C LEU A 132 -10.16 -25.18 13.83
N ALA A 133 -11.22 -25.59 14.53
CA ALA A 133 -12.15 -26.60 14.03
C ALA A 133 -12.81 -26.18 12.71
N ALA A 134 -13.17 -24.89 12.57
CA ALA A 134 -13.71 -24.35 11.32
C ALA A 134 -12.72 -24.46 10.12
N GLN A 135 -11.43 -24.56 10.40
CA GLN A 135 -10.36 -24.75 9.41
C GLN A 135 -9.88 -26.20 9.31
N GLY A 136 -10.54 -27.14 9.98
CA GLY A 136 -10.12 -28.56 10.03
C GLY A 136 -8.76 -28.77 10.71
N MET A 137 -8.38 -27.88 11.63
CA MET A 137 -7.09 -27.90 12.32
C MET A 137 -7.28 -28.30 13.80
N THR A 138 -6.33 -29.07 14.35
CA THR A 138 -6.29 -29.40 15.78
C THR A 138 -5.30 -28.50 16.51
N ILE A 139 -5.42 -28.43 17.82
CA ILE A 139 -4.50 -27.65 18.67
C ILE A 139 -3.06 -28.23 18.62
N GLU A 140 -2.93 -29.56 18.52
CA GLU A 140 -1.65 -30.24 18.40
C GLU A 140 -0.94 -29.81 17.10
N LYS A 141 -1.68 -29.80 15.98
CA LYS A 141 -1.14 -29.37 14.69
C LYS A 141 -0.77 -27.89 14.70
N LEU A 142 -1.55 -27.04 15.37
CA LEU A 142 -1.18 -25.63 15.59
C LEU A 142 0.11 -25.54 16.38
N ARG A 143 0.29 -26.31 17.45
CA ARG A 143 1.53 -26.32 18.26
C ARG A 143 2.75 -26.73 17.44
N GLU A 144 2.64 -27.75 16.60
CA GLU A 144 3.71 -28.16 15.67
C GLU A 144 4.08 -27.03 14.69
N GLN A 145 3.07 -26.33 14.15
CA GLN A 145 3.30 -25.19 13.28
C GLN A 145 3.98 -24.02 14.03
N ILE A 146 3.60 -23.77 15.28
CA ILE A 146 4.23 -22.76 16.13
C ILE A 146 5.71 -23.12 16.37
N VAL A 147 6.02 -24.37 16.71
CA VAL A 147 7.41 -24.82 16.91
C VAL A 147 8.23 -24.57 15.63
N THR A 148 7.71 -24.95 14.48
CA THR A 148 8.39 -24.72 13.20
C THR A 148 8.60 -23.22 12.92
N GLY A 149 7.57 -22.41 13.13
CA GLY A 149 7.63 -20.97 12.95
C GLY A 149 8.63 -20.28 13.90
N GLU A 150 8.65 -20.68 15.18
CA GLU A 150 9.56 -20.13 16.18
C GLU A 150 11.02 -20.51 15.90
N ARG A 151 11.29 -21.75 15.45
CA ARG A 151 12.64 -22.15 14.99
C ARG A 151 13.10 -21.30 13.82
N MET A 152 12.23 -21.08 12.83
CA MET A 152 12.52 -20.21 11.69
C MET A 152 12.79 -18.76 12.13
N ARG A 153 11.98 -18.24 13.08
CA ARG A 153 12.17 -16.92 13.65
C ARG A 153 13.55 -16.80 14.36
N LYS A 154 13.92 -17.81 15.16
CA LYS A 154 15.22 -17.85 15.86
C LYS A 154 16.38 -17.86 14.85
N LEU A 155 16.27 -18.66 13.81
CA LEU A 155 17.24 -18.67 12.69
C LEU A 155 17.35 -17.28 12.05
N PHE A 156 16.22 -16.65 11.74
CA PHE A 156 16.19 -15.32 11.15
C PHE A 156 16.80 -14.26 12.08
N ASP A 157 16.49 -14.31 13.37
CA ASP A 157 17.02 -13.36 14.35
C ASP A 157 18.53 -13.54 14.57
N ALA A 158 19.04 -14.77 14.49
CA ALA A 158 20.46 -15.06 14.59
C ALA A 158 21.24 -14.55 13.35
N GLU A 159 20.73 -14.79 12.15
CA GLU A 159 21.44 -14.42 10.92
C GLU A 159 21.23 -12.95 10.51
N ALA A 160 20.13 -12.34 10.94
CA ALA A 160 19.77 -10.96 10.65
C ALA A 160 19.33 -10.20 11.91
N PRO A 161 20.25 -9.94 12.86
CA PRO A 161 19.90 -9.26 14.10
C PRO A 161 19.41 -7.82 13.86
N SER A 162 18.49 -7.36 14.72
CA SER A 162 17.83 -6.06 14.58
C SER A 162 18.65 -4.87 15.09
N ASN A 163 19.73 -5.11 15.84
CA ASN A 163 20.55 -4.07 16.51
C ASN A 163 21.63 -3.43 15.61
N THR A 164 21.41 -3.38 14.31
CA THR A 164 22.43 -2.99 13.31
C THR A 164 22.26 -1.58 12.78
N VAL A 165 21.24 -0.85 13.22
CA VAL A 165 20.95 0.52 12.76
C VAL A 165 21.22 1.49 13.90
N SER A 166 22.20 2.36 13.70
CA SER A 166 22.58 3.42 14.64
C SER A 166 21.73 4.68 14.46
N ASP A 167 21.81 5.59 15.44
CA ASP A 167 21.20 6.93 15.31
C ASP A 167 21.82 7.72 14.15
N ALA A 168 23.11 7.49 13.89
CA ALA A 168 23.80 8.12 12.75
C ALA A 168 23.22 7.65 11.40
N ASP A 169 22.86 6.37 11.26
CA ASP A 169 22.21 5.86 10.03
C ASP A 169 20.83 6.50 9.85
N VAL A 170 20.07 6.66 10.92
CA VAL A 170 18.75 7.31 10.90
C VAL A 170 18.88 8.78 10.48
N ALA A 171 19.86 9.51 11.04
CA ALA A 171 20.11 10.90 10.68
C ALA A 171 20.59 11.05 9.23
N ALA A 172 21.47 10.15 8.77
CA ALA A 172 21.94 10.12 7.39
C ALA A 172 20.77 9.88 6.41
N PHE A 173 19.94 8.87 6.68
CA PHE A 173 18.76 8.59 5.86
C PHE A 173 17.79 9.79 5.79
N TYR A 174 17.53 10.44 6.92
CA TYR A 174 16.68 11.62 6.96
C TYR A 174 17.24 12.73 6.07
N LYS A 175 18.53 13.02 6.18
CA LYS A 175 19.23 14.05 5.38
C LYS A 175 19.24 13.70 3.89
N GLU A 176 19.52 12.45 3.52
CA GLU A 176 19.54 12.02 2.13
C GLU A 176 18.14 12.01 1.48
N ASN A 177 17.10 11.94 2.30
CA ASN A 177 15.70 11.86 1.87
C ASN A 177 14.85 13.06 2.29
N GLU A 178 15.44 14.24 2.46
CA GLU A 178 14.74 15.46 2.94
C GLU A 178 13.42 15.73 2.22
N LYS A 179 13.38 15.54 0.89
CA LYS A 179 12.17 15.73 0.09
C LYS A 179 10.99 14.85 0.54
N ARG A 180 11.24 13.69 1.15
CA ARG A 180 10.20 12.79 1.65
C ARG A 180 9.60 13.27 2.98
N PHE A 181 10.30 14.14 3.68
CA PHE A 181 9.91 14.72 4.96
C PHE A 181 9.47 16.17 4.84
N ALA A 182 9.56 16.74 3.64
CA ALA A 182 9.04 18.07 3.37
C ALA A 182 7.51 18.06 3.52
N THR A 183 7.00 19.07 4.21
CA THR A 183 5.58 19.35 4.33
C THR A 183 5.24 20.56 3.47
N GLU A 184 4.24 20.42 2.63
CA GLU A 184 3.77 21.54 1.81
C GLU A 184 2.95 22.51 2.66
N GLU A 185 2.96 23.78 2.26
CA GLU A 185 2.06 24.76 2.86
C GLU A 185 0.60 24.33 2.66
N SER A 186 -0.16 24.35 3.75
CA SER A 186 -1.57 23.99 3.72
C SER A 186 -2.40 24.88 4.64
N ALA A 187 -3.69 24.98 4.36
CA ALA A 187 -4.63 25.70 5.18
C ALA A 187 -5.93 24.90 5.34
N GLU A 188 -6.57 25.02 6.50
CA GLU A 188 -7.94 24.60 6.66
C GLU A 188 -8.84 25.82 6.41
N ALA A 189 -9.78 25.68 5.50
CA ALA A 189 -10.66 26.75 5.11
C ALA A 189 -12.11 26.30 5.04
N ARG A 190 -13.01 27.28 5.23
CA ARG A 190 -14.44 27.14 4.94
C ARG A 190 -14.90 28.31 4.10
N HIS A 191 -15.91 28.09 3.27
CA HIS A 191 -16.43 29.10 2.39
C HIS A 191 -17.95 29.06 2.20
N ILE A 192 -18.49 30.17 1.75
CA ILE A 192 -19.85 30.30 1.24
C ILE A 192 -19.75 30.78 -0.20
N LEU A 193 -20.35 30.05 -1.14
CA LEU A 193 -20.38 30.40 -2.56
C LEU A 193 -21.76 30.94 -2.94
N ILE A 194 -21.81 32.15 -3.45
CA ILE A 194 -22.93 32.69 -4.20
C ILE A 194 -22.65 32.47 -5.68
N ALA A 195 -23.28 31.44 -6.25
CA ALA A 195 -23.02 31.08 -7.66
C ALA A 195 -23.41 32.20 -8.61
N CYS A 196 -22.49 32.49 -9.54
CA CYS A 196 -22.73 33.45 -10.60
C CYS A 196 -21.90 33.04 -11.83
N PRO A 197 -22.53 32.52 -12.89
CA PRO A 197 -21.79 32.08 -14.06
C PRO A 197 -21.13 33.24 -14.77
N THR A 198 -20.02 32.99 -15.45
CA THR A 198 -19.21 34.04 -16.12
C THR A 198 -19.95 34.76 -17.22
N ASN A 199 -20.97 34.14 -17.81
CA ASN A 199 -21.83 34.73 -18.85
C ASN A 199 -23.10 35.43 -18.29
N ALA A 200 -23.20 35.63 -16.99
CA ALA A 200 -24.32 36.33 -16.37
C ALA A 200 -24.35 37.80 -16.77
N SER A 201 -25.53 38.42 -16.79
CA SER A 201 -25.70 39.83 -17.06
C SER A 201 -25.04 40.71 -15.98
N ALA A 202 -24.76 41.97 -16.30
CA ALA A 202 -24.18 42.90 -15.35
C ALA A 202 -25.04 43.08 -14.08
N GLU A 203 -26.35 43.08 -14.25
CA GLU A 203 -27.33 43.16 -13.15
C GLU A 203 -27.30 41.93 -12.25
N ALA A 204 -27.23 40.74 -12.87
CA ALA A 204 -27.14 39.45 -12.11
C ALA A 204 -25.83 39.35 -11.33
N ARG A 205 -24.73 39.81 -11.92
CA ARG A 205 -23.40 39.87 -11.24
C ARG A 205 -23.43 40.84 -10.05
N ALA A 206 -24.01 42.03 -10.25
CA ALA A 206 -24.16 43.00 -9.17
C ALA A 206 -25.02 42.46 -8.01
N ALA A 207 -26.11 41.79 -8.34
CA ALA A 207 -26.99 41.17 -7.33
C ALA A 207 -26.28 40.03 -6.56
N ALA A 208 -25.51 39.19 -7.24
CA ALA A 208 -24.75 38.13 -6.60
C ALA A 208 -23.61 38.67 -5.71
N MET A 209 -22.91 39.71 -6.15
CA MET A 209 -21.91 40.42 -5.36
C MET A 209 -22.54 41.03 -4.10
N ALA A 210 -23.66 41.75 -4.24
CA ALA A 210 -24.38 42.33 -3.12
C ALA A 210 -24.83 41.24 -2.09
N SER A 211 -25.27 40.09 -2.58
CA SER A 211 -25.63 38.94 -1.74
C SER A 211 -24.42 38.41 -0.97
N ALA A 212 -23.26 38.29 -1.63
CA ALA A 212 -22.02 37.83 -0.99
C ALA A 212 -21.53 38.82 0.08
N GLU A 213 -21.59 40.13 -0.21
CA GLU A 213 -21.25 41.19 0.76
C GLU A 213 -22.22 41.23 1.95
N SER A 214 -23.51 40.95 1.74
CA SER A 214 -24.48 40.83 2.82
C SER A 214 -24.14 39.66 3.75
N VAL A 215 -23.80 38.48 3.18
CA VAL A 215 -23.34 37.30 3.93
C VAL A 215 -22.06 37.63 4.70
N ARG A 216 -21.10 38.28 4.05
CA ARG A 216 -19.85 38.71 4.68
C ARG A 216 -20.12 39.66 5.87
N THR A 217 -20.99 40.63 5.71
CA THR A 217 -21.35 41.60 6.79
C THR A 217 -21.95 40.88 7.98
N GLN A 218 -22.84 39.91 7.76
CA GLN A 218 -23.43 39.11 8.84
C GLN A 218 -22.37 38.28 9.58
N LEU A 219 -21.43 37.65 8.84
CA LEU A 219 -20.33 36.89 9.42
C LEU A 219 -19.38 37.76 10.24
N VAL A 220 -19.05 38.96 9.75
CA VAL A 220 -18.23 39.94 10.50
C VAL A 220 -18.95 40.40 11.77
N ALA A 221 -20.28 40.47 11.74
CA ALA A 221 -21.11 40.78 12.91
C ALA A 221 -21.26 39.59 13.88
N GLY A 222 -20.64 38.43 13.59
CA GLY A 222 -20.62 37.27 14.49
C GLY A 222 -21.69 36.23 14.22
N ALA A 223 -22.37 36.26 13.07
CA ALA A 223 -23.32 35.23 12.70
C ALA A 223 -22.63 33.85 12.55
N ASP A 224 -23.40 32.77 12.80
CA ASP A 224 -22.88 31.40 12.64
C ASP A 224 -22.57 31.09 11.17
N PHE A 225 -21.32 30.76 10.91
CA PHE A 225 -20.84 30.45 9.56
C PHE A 225 -21.51 29.22 8.97
N ALA A 226 -21.69 28.17 9.78
CA ALA A 226 -22.28 26.91 9.32
C ALA A 226 -23.76 27.09 8.96
N GLY A 227 -24.48 27.82 9.77
CA GLY A 227 -25.89 28.14 9.51
C GLY A 227 -26.07 28.96 8.24
N LEU A 228 -25.25 30.01 8.04
CA LEU A 228 -25.28 30.80 6.81
C LEU A 228 -24.83 29.97 5.58
N ALA A 229 -23.82 29.12 5.72
CA ALA A 229 -23.40 28.23 4.64
C ALA A 229 -24.53 27.27 4.23
N ALA A 230 -25.21 26.67 5.20
CA ALA A 230 -26.35 25.78 4.94
C ALA A 230 -27.51 26.49 4.23
N ALA A 231 -27.77 27.75 4.62
CA ALA A 231 -28.90 28.53 4.11
C ALA A 231 -28.61 29.14 2.71
N THR A 232 -27.41 29.59 2.45
CA THR A 232 -27.12 30.48 1.29
C THR A 232 -26.10 29.92 0.31
N SER A 233 -25.21 28.98 0.72
CA SER A 233 -24.16 28.50 -0.16
C SER A 233 -24.69 27.60 -1.28
N SER A 234 -24.23 27.86 -2.49
CA SER A 234 -24.45 27.01 -3.66
C SER A 234 -23.49 25.82 -3.72
N CYS A 235 -22.41 25.80 -2.89
CA CYS A 235 -21.42 24.71 -2.89
C CYS A 235 -21.93 23.52 -2.07
N PRO A 236 -21.68 22.25 -2.52
CA PRO A 236 -21.98 21.06 -1.75
C PRO A 236 -21.37 21.02 -0.34
N SER A 237 -20.27 21.76 -0.10
CA SER A 237 -19.67 21.89 1.23
C SER A 237 -20.62 22.49 2.29
N LYS A 238 -21.74 23.11 1.88
CA LYS A 238 -22.78 23.62 2.78
C LYS A 238 -23.28 22.58 3.78
N ALA A 239 -23.34 21.29 3.36
CA ALA A 239 -23.75 20.18 4.22
C ALA A 239 -22.76 19.93 5.38
N ARG A 240 -21.54 20.48 5.28
CA ARG A 240 -20.49 20.44 6.31
C ARG A 240 -20.13 21.84 6.83
N GLY A 241 -21.12 22.74 6.88
CA GLY A 241 -20.91 24.12 7.33
C GLY A 241 -19.93 24.94 6.47
N GLY A 242 -19.82 24.61 5.17
CA GLY A 242 -18.91 25.26 4.23
C GLY A 242 -17.46 24.74 4.27
N SER A 243 -17.14 23.77 5.13
CA SER A 243 -15.78 23.25 5.30
C SER A 243 -15.25 22.56 4.03
N LEU A 244 -14.03 22.95 3.63
CA LEU A 244 -13.26 22.36 2.54
C LEU A 244 -12.21 21.36 3.07
N GLY A 245 -12.02 21.31 4.40
CA GLY A 245 -10.93 20.57 5.00
C GLY A 245 -9.58 21.21 4.72
N GLN A 246 -8.53 20.39 4.64
CA GLN A 246 -7.17 20.83 4.34
C GLN A 246 -7.01 21.08 2.84
N VAL A 247 -6.59 22.29 2.50
CA VAL A 247 -6.32 22.79 1.14
C VAL A 247 -4.82 23.01 0.99
N ARG A 248 -4.23 22.57 -0.11
CA ARG A 248 -2.83 22.78 -0.47
C ARG A 248 -2.74 23.72 -1.66
N ARG A 249 -1.57 24.31 -1.87
CA ARG A 249 -1.33 25.14 -3.06
C ARG A 249 -1.51 24.32 -4.34
N GLY A 250 -2.03 24.94 -5.37
CA GLY A 250 -2.34 24.32 -6.67
C GLY A 250 -3.63 23.49 -6.72
N GLN A 251 -4.39 23.42 -5.63
CA GLN A 251 -5.65 22.66 -5.58
C GLN A 251 -6.89 23.48 -5.91
N MET A 252 -6.79 24.82 -5.79
CA MET A 252 -7.91 25.74 -5.98
C MET A 252 -7.63 26.72 -7.11
N VAL A 253 -8.67 27.41 -7.57
CA VAL A 253 -8.50 28.51 -8.54
C VAL A 253 -7.66 29.63 -7.93
N PRO A 254 -6.85 30.34 -8.74
CA PRO A 254 -5.80 31.25 -8.25
C PRO A 254 -6.32 32.32 -7.28
N GLU A 255 -7.49 32.90 -7.55
CA GLU A 255 -8.07 33.97 -6.73
C GLU A 255 -8.48 33.42 -5.34
N PHE A 256 -9.07 32.25 -5.29
CA PHE A 256 -9.45 31.57 -4.05
C PHE A 256 -8.23 31.11 -3.26
N GLU A 257 -7.24 30.55 -3.96
CA GLU A 257 -5.97 30.14 -3.35
C GLU A 257 -5.26 31.32 -2.73
N LYS A 258 -5.14 32.46 -3.46
CA LYS A 258 -4.55 33.66 -2.93
C LYS A 258 -5.24 34.10 -1.63
N ALA A 259 -6.56 34.16 -1.60
CA ALA A 259 -7.31 34.53 -0.41
C ALA A 259 -7.02 33.57 0.75
N THR A 260 -7.05 32.24 0.50
CA THR A 260 -6.82 31.21 1.50
C THR A 260 -5.42 31.29 2.14
N PHE A 261 -4.39 31.60 1.35
CA PHE A 261 -3.02 31.62 1.86
C PHE A 261 -2.51 32.98 2.31
N THR A 262 -3.25 34.09 2.05
CA THR A 262 -2.85 35.46 2.52
C THR A 262 -3.75 35.99 3.61
N GLN A 263 -4.99 35.53 3.73
CA GLN A 263 -5.95 36.02 4.71
C GLN A 263 -5.53 35.67 6.14
N GLU A 264 -5.81 36.52 7.10
CA GLU A 264 -5.58 36.29 8.52
C GLU A 264 -6.45 35.10 9.02
N ILE A 265 -5.86 34.28 9.87
CA ILE A 265 -6.56 33.10 10.46
C ILE A 265 -7.70 33.57 11.34
N GLY A 266 -8.87 32.99 11.16
CA GLY A 266 -10.09 33.34 11.88
C GLY A 266 -10.87 34.53 11.30
N ALA A 267 -10.23 35.40 10.50
CA ALA A 267 -10.90 36.55 9.91
C ALA A 267 -11.87 36.15 8.77
N ILE A 268 -12.91 36.94 8.58
CA ILE A 268 -13.76 36.90 7.38
C ILE A 268 -13.16 37.87 6.35
N GLY A 269 -12.55 37.35 5.31
CA GLY A 269 -11.91 38.16 4.27
C GLY A 269 -12.88 38.93 3.38
N PRO A 270 -12.36 39.74 2.46
CA PRO A 270 -13.17 40.34 1.42
C PRO A 270 -13.79 39.26 0.53
N VAL A 271 -14.86 39.62 -0.17
CA VAL A 271 -15.49 38.75 -1.18
C VAL A 271 -14.50 38.48 -2.30
N VAL A 272 -14.35 37.18 -2.66
CA VAL A 272 -13.44 36.72 -3.70
C VAL A 272 -14.26 36.35 -4.94
N GLU A 273 -14.00 37.00 -6.06
CA GLU A 273 -14.61 36.63 -7.35
C GLU A 273 -13.80 35.53 -8.02
N THR A 274 -14.49 34.54 -8.55
CA THR A 274 -13.91 33.44 -9.35
C THR A 274 -14.83 33.12 -10.53
N GLN A 275 -14.43 32.20 -11.40
CA GLN A 275 -15.29 31.68 -12.47
C GLN A 275 -16.60 31.03 -12.00
N PHE A 276 -16.70 30.65 -10.72
CA PHE A 276 -17.90 30.01 -10.12
C PHE A 276 -18.85 31.02 -9.50
N GLY A 277 -18.43 32.24 -9.28
CA GLY A 277 -19.17 33.29 -8.60
C GLY A 277 -18.37 33.94 -7.49
N TYR A 278 -19.08 34.35 -6.45
CA TYR A 278 -18.55 35.14 -5.32
C TYR A 278 -18.43 34.27 -4.07
N HIS A 279 -17.25 34.27 -3.46
CA HIS A 279 -16.94 33.49 -2.27
C HIS A 279 -16.69 34.37 -1.07
N VAL A 280 -17.26 33.98 0.08
CA VAL A 280 -16.84 34.50 1.40
C VAL A 280 -16.01 33.37 2.04
N VAL A 281 -14.74 33.67 2.32
CA VAL A 281 -13.75 32.66 2.79
C VAL A 281 -13.36 32.97 4.23
N GLN A 282 -13.22 31.91 5.04
CA GLN A 282 -12.55 31.98 6.33
C GLN A 282 -11.51 30.89 6.42
N VAL A 283 -10.29 31.28 6.78
CA VAL A 283 -9.19 30.35 7.09
C VAL A 283 -9.24 30.02 8.58
N THR A 284 -9.36 28.76 8.94
CA THR A 284 -9.42 28.35 10.34
C THR A 284 -8.07 27.91 10.89
N LYS A 285 -7.16 27.46 10.01
CA LYS A 285 -5.81 27.04 10.38
C LYS A 285 -4.88 27.17 9.17
N ARG A 286 -3.61 27.43 9.41
CA ARG A 286 -2.56 27.40 8.37
C ARG A 286 -1.34 26.68 8.91
N GLN A 287 -0.75 25.84 8.07
CA GLN A 287 0.51 25.18 8.31
C GLN A 287 1.49 25.64 7.24
N ALA A 288 2.58 26.26 7.67
CA ALA A 288 3.65 26.67 6.75
C ALA A 288 4.32 25.45 6.12
N ALA A 289 4.87 25.63 4.93
CA ALA A 289 5.79 24.66 4.36
C ALA A 289 6.99 24.49 5.31
N GLY A 290 7.48 23.27 5.42
CA GLY A 290 8.58 22.98 6.33
C GLY A 290 9.11 21.56 6.16
N MET A 291 9.73 21.07 7.21
CA MET A 291 10.22 19.71 7.31
C MET A 291 9.59 19.07 8.56
N THR A 292 9.12 17.85 8.44
CA THR A 292 8.74 17.05 9.62
C THR A 292 10.02 16.83 10.44
N PRO A 293 10.07 17.21 11.70
CA PRO A 293 11.27 17.06 12.54
C PRO A 293 11.74 15.60 12.63
N LEU A 294 13.06 15.41 12.72
CA LEU A 294 13.67 14.07 12.79
C LEU A 294 13.15 13.26 13.98
N ASP A 295 12.94 13.87 15.12
CA ASP A 295 12.44 13.23 16.34
C ASP A 295 11.05 12.62 16.16
N GLU A 296 10.17 13.26 15.37
CA GLU A 296 8.84 12.72 15.05
C GLU A 296 8.87 11.51 14.12
N VAL A 297 9.89 11.37 13.27
CA VAL A 297 9.99 10.33 12.26
C VAL A 297 11.09 9.31 12.51
N SER A 298 11.99 9.56 13.48
CA SER A 298 13.15 8.73 13.76
C SER A 298 12.81 7.27 14.03
N GLY A 299 11.75 6.99 14.79
CA GLY A 299 11.26 5.63 15.04
C GLY A 299 10.88 4.89 13.76
N ARG A 300 10.09 5.52 12.88
CA ARG A 300 9.68 4.93 11.60
C ARG A 300 10.85 4.73 10.65
N ILE A 301 11.80 5.68 10.62
CA ILE A 301 13.01 5.56 9.81
C ILE A 301 13.84 4.37 10.31
N ARG A 302 14.00 4.24 11.62
CA ARG A 302 14.74 3.13 12.22
C ARG A 302 14.12 1.78 11.88
N GLU A 303 12.81 1.63 12.05
CA GLU A 303 12.09 0.40 11.70
C GLU A 303 12.28 0.03 10.21
N TYR A 304 12.18 1.02 9.34
CA TYR A 304 12.41 0.84 7.90
C TYR A 304 13.84 0.38 7.60
N LEU A 305 14.85 1.04 8.17
CA LEU A 305 16.25 0.69 7.96
C LEU A 305 16.60 -0.68 8.54
N VAL A 306 16.08 -0.99 9.73
CA VAL A 306 16.23 -2.32 10.36
C VAL A 306 15.62 -3.40 9.46
N SER A 307 14.42 -3.18 8.95
CA SER A 307 13.78 -4.13 8.04
C SER A 307 14.61 -4.37 6.79
N GLN A 308 15.10 -3.31 6.14
CA GLN A 308 15.96 -3.41 4.97
C GLN A 308 17.30 -4.11 5.25
N ALA A 309 17.94 -3.75 6.37
CA ALA A 309 19.20 -4.37 6.75
C ALA A 309 19.05 -5.88 7.03
N ARG A 310 17.94 -6.25 7.69
CA ARG A 310 17.61 -7.64 7.97
C ARG A 310 17.32 -8.42 6.69
N GLU A 311 16.52 -7.87 5.79
CA GLU A 311 16.22 -8.48 4.50
C GLU A 311 17.50 -8.71 3.68
N LYS A 312 18.37 -7.71 3.58
CA LYS A 312 19.65 -7.81 2.87
C LYS A 312 20.54 -8.89 3.47
N ARG A 313 20.67 -8.95 4.79
CA ARG A 313 21.50 -9.95 5.50
C ARG A 313 20.96 -11.34 5.31
N PHE A 314 19.66 -11.51 5.51
CA PHE A 314 19.01 -12.82 5.34
C PHE A 314 19.06 -13.29 3.89
N GLY A 315 18.89 -12.38 2.92
CA GLY A 315 19.10 -12.68 1.50
C GLY A 315 20.52 -13.10 1.18
N ALA A 316 21.54 -12.49 1.79
CA ALA A 316 22.92 -12.93 1.67
C ALA A 316 23.14 -14.32 2.31
N TYR A 317 22.55 -14.56 3.46
CA TYR A 317 22.59 -15.89 4.11
C TYR A 317 21.94 -16.97 3.24
N LEU A 318 20.77 -16.72 2.65
CA LEU A 318 20.13 -17.63 1.70
C LEU A 318 21.04 -17.95 0.50
N LYS A 319 21.75 -16.95 -0.03
CA LYS A 319 22.75 -17.20 -1.10
C LYS A 319 23.86 -18.15 -0.64
N THR A 320 24.33 -18.02 0.60
CA THR A 320 25.33 -18.96 1.14
C THR A 320 24.78 -20.37 1.29
N LEU A 321 23.53 -20.52 1.76
CA LEU A 321 22.86 -21.83 1.84
C LEU A 321 22.70 -22.47 0.45
N ARG A 322 22.27 -21.72 -0.55
CA ARG A 322 22.17 -22.21 -1.93
C ARG A 322 23.52 -22.62 -2.50
N ALA A 323 24.56 -21.82 -2.29
CA ALA A 323 25.91 -22.14 -2.75
C ALA A 323 26.47 -23.42 -2.10
N ALA A 324 26.19 -23.62 -0.81
CA ALA A 324 26.55 -24.85 -0.10
C ALA A 324 25.74 -26.08 -0.56
N ALA A 325 24.56 -25.89 -1.10
CA ALA A 325 23.62 -26.94 -1.51
C ALA A 325 23.65 -27.25 -3.02
N THR A 326 24.64 -26.81 -3.78
CA THR A 326 24.72 -27.00 -5.26
C THR A 326 24.59 -28.46 -5.68
N THR A 327 25.12 -29.40 -4.93
CA THR A 327 24.96 -30.84 -5.20
C THR A 327 23.61 -31.42 -4.80
N ALA A 328 22.87 -30.71 -3.94
CA ALA A 328 21.56 -31.13 -3.45
C ALA A 328 20.41 -30.53 -4.29
N ILE A 329 20.68 -29.49 -5.10
CA ILE A 329 19.71 -28.89 -6.01
C ILE A 329 19.96 -29.49 -7.40
N VAL A 330 19.02 -30.30 -7.85
CA VAL A 330 19.12 -31.01 -9.13
C VAL A 330 17.94 -30.60 -10.02
N TYR A 331 18.25 -30.02 -11.16
CA TYR A 331 17.26 -29.69 -12.19
C TYR A 331 17.23 -30.83 -13.23
N PRO A 332 16.04 -31.27 -13.66
CA PRO A 332 15.93 -32.22 -14.76
C PRO A 332 16.35 -31.59 -16.10
N ASP A 333 16.70 -32.41 -17.07
CA ASP A 333 17.09 -31.96 -18.40
C ASP A 333 16.01 -31.04 -19.01
N GLY A 334 16.46 -29.89 -19.54
CA GLY A 334 15.59 -28.89 -20.16
C GLY A 334 14.99 -27.84 -19.21
N VAL A 335 15.14 -28.00 -17.90
CA VAL A 335 14.77 -26.97 -16.91
C VAL A 335 15.99 -26.13 -16.59
N LYS A 336 15.91 -24.82 -16.85
CA LYS A 336 17.00 -23.88 -16.54
C LYS A 336 17.03 -23.59 -15.04
N ALA A 337 18.23 -23.64 -14.46
CA ALA A 337 18.48 -23.11 -13.12
C ALA A 337 18.00 -21.65 -13.02
N SER A 338 17.50 -21.25 -11.86
CA SER A 338 17.15 -19.85 -11.65
C SER A 338 18.39 -18.96 -11.69
N GLY A 339 18.24 -17.70 -12.06
CA GLY A 339 19.35 -16.74 -12.05
C GLY A 339 19.99 -16.54 -10.67
N LYS A 340 19.37 -17.05 -9.60
CA LYS A 340 19.91 -17.04 -8.23
C LYS A 340 20.90 -18.19 -7.99
N ASP A 341 20.80 -19.26 -8.78
CA ASP A 341 21.66 -20.45 -8.68
C ASP A 341 22.76 -20.46 -9.76
N ALA A 342 22.60 -19.70 -10.84
CA ALA A 342 23.65 -19.44 -11.81
C ALA A 342 24.65 -18.46 -11.16
N GLY A 343 25.75 -18.99 -10.65
CA GLY A 343 26.89 -18.16 -10.22
C GLY A 343 27.28 -17.19 -11.34
N GLU A 344 27.73 -16.00 -10.98
CA GLU A 344 28.18 -14.91 -11.87
C GLU A 344 29.45 -15.32 -12.71
N ASP A 345 29.44 -16.48 -13.35
CA ASP A 345 30.55 -16.93 -14.17
C ASP A 345 30.11 -17.35 -15.57
N ALA A 346 29.62 -16.37 -16.34
CA ALA A 346 29.44 -16.46 -17.78
C ALA A 346 29.55 -15.08 -18.42
N GLY A 347 30.75 -14.52 -18.45
CA GLY A 347 30.96 -13.21 -19.08
C GLY A 347 32.43 -12.80 -19.23
N LYS A 348 33.34 -13.72 -19.59
CA LYS A 348 34.59 -13.38 -20.23
C LYS A 348 34.75 -14.22 -21.49
N GLU A 349 34.25 -13.71 -22.61
CA GLU A 349 34.75 -14.14 -23.92
C GLU A 349 36.25 -13.81 -23.99
N PRO A 350 37.11 -14.75 -24.47
CA PRO A 350 38.49 -14.44 -24.71
C PRO A 350 38.58 -13.54 -25.93
N GLU A 351 39.15 -12.34 -25.77
CA GLU A 351 39.63 -11.51 -26.88
C GLU A 351 40.49 -12.36 -27.81
N LYS A 352 40.04 -12.54 -29.04
CA LYS A 352 40.89 -13.05 -30.14
C LYS A 352 41.82 -11.93 -30.53
N LYS A 353 43.12 -12.24 -30.42
CA LYS A 353 44.20 -11.54 -31.09
C LYS A 353 44.07 -11.62 -32.61
#